data_558227cdb7c6b073f0ad6f40b265a6a6
#
_entry.id   558227cdb7c6b073f0ad6f40b265a6a6
#
_cell.length_a   1.000
_cell.length_b   1.000
_cell.length_c   1.000
_cell.angle_alpha   90.00
_cell.angle_beta   90.00
_cell.angle_gamma   90.00
#
_symmetry.space_group_name_H-M   'P 1'
#
loop_
_entity.id
_entity.type
_entity.pdbx_description
1 polymer ?
#
loop_
_entity_poly.entity_id
_entity_poly.type
_entity_poly.pdbx_seq_one_letter_code
_entity_poly.pdbx_strand_id
1 'polypeptide(L)'
;MMEKKYELVNYNEKTGLWQIRALRSFNDVKAGDLGGWIEKEFNLSHIGDCWVYDNARVFDNAEVYGNARVYGCYARVCGNAKVFDDATVFDDARVYGDATVCGDAMIFNNAKVYGDAKVSGNAKVYGDARVFENAEVYGDAEVYNNARVFENARVFGKARVYGNAKVYGNVMIYGDAKVGEHNYVQHSKLDCDITDGKNKIQSIQCQTNLPIINKEVYCCKVVRDDLTSLHDSDFQYKIGEWVSVAHYDNDPTVSCGRGLHFSHLTYWENRGSSKVLYCKIPLKDVIAVQEGKIRAKRAFVIGVCDNKVY
;
A
#
# COMPACT_ATOMS: atom_id res chain seq x y z
N MET A 1 40.26 13.63 -17.89
CA MET A 1 38.88 13.49 -18.42
C MET A 1 38.37 12.11 -18.01
N MET A 2 37.17 12.04 -17.47
CA MET A 2 36.56 10.73 -17.20
C MET A 2 36.30 10.01 -18.53
N GLU A 3 36.69 8.74 -18.60
CA GLU A 3 36.41 7.89 -19.76
C GLU A 3 34.89 7.65 -19.86
N LYS A 4 34.30 8.01 -21.00
CA LYS A 4 32.87 7.81 -21.24
C LYS A 4 32.53 6.32 -21.31
N LYS A 5 31.50 5.91 -20.58
CA LYS A 5 30.99 4.54 -20.59
C LYS A 5 30.14 4.25 -21.82
N TYR A 6 29.43 5.25 -22.32
CA TYR A 6 28.51 5.14 -23.45
C TYR A 6 28.45 6.45 -24.26
N GLU A 7 27.80 6.39 -25.38
CA GLU A 7 27.46 7.54 -26.24
C GLU A 7 25.95 7.51 -26.58
N LEU A 8 25.43 8.65 -26.99
CA LEU A 8 24.05 8.82 -27.43
C LEU A 8 23.98 8.58 -28.93
N VAL A 9 23.10 7.65 -29.36
CA VAL A 9 22.88 7.29 -30.77
C VAL A 9 21.37 7.24 -31.05
N ASN A 10 20.97 7.15 -32.31
CA ASN A 10 19.58 6.87 -32.70
C ASN A 10 18.52 7.76 -32.01
N TYR A 11 18.54 9.07 -32.27
CA TYR A 11 17.53 9.98 -31.73
C TYR A 11 16.14 9.63 -32.26
N ASN A 12 15.18 9.53 -31.33
CA ASN A 12 13.76 9.28 -31.63
C ASN A 12 12.97 10.58 -31.50
N GLU A 13 12.63 11.22 -32.63
CA GLU A 13 11.89 12.48 -32.64
C GLU A 13 10.52 12.43 -31.95
N LYS A 14 9.85 11.28 -31.99
CA LYS A 14 8.51 11.15 -31.35
C LYS A 14 8.57 11.16 -29.83
N THR A 15 9.64 10.66 -29.24
CA THR A 15 9.80 10.55 -27.79
C THR A 15 10.77 11.58 -27.22
N GLY A 16 11.61 12.20 -28.03
CA GLY A 16 12.66 13.09 -27.59
C GLY A 16 13.83 12.38 -26.90
N LEU A 17 13.96 11.07 -27.11
CA LEU A 17 14.96 10.26 -26.41
C LEU A 17 16.05 9.76 -27.36
N TRP A 18 17.23 9.58 -26.79
CA TRP A 18 18.37 8.97 -27.41
C TRP A 18 18.55 7.53 -26.95
N GLN A 19 18.85 6.62 -27.87
CA GLN A 19 19.32 5.29 -27.50
C GLN A 19 20.78 5.37 -27.06
N ILE A 20 21.22 4.60 -26.10
CA ILE A 20 22.60 4.55 -25.65
C ILE A 20 23.34 3.40 -26.30
N ARG A 21 24.65 3.58 -26.54
CA ARG A 21 25.56 2.54 -27.05
C ARG A 21 26.80 2.48 -26.16
N ALA A 22 27.14 1.30 -25.65
CA ALA A 22 28.29 1.09 -24.78
C ALA A 22 29.62 1.34 -25.58
N LEU A 23 30.51 2.12 -24.99
CA LEU A 23 31.85 2.38 -25.54
C LEU A 23 32.91 1.42 -24.99
N ARG A 24 32.66 0.81 -23.85
CA ARG A 24 33.51 -0.19 -23.22
C ARG A 24 32.67 -1.31 -22.61
N SER A 25 33.29 -2.46 -22.37
CA SER A 25 32.63 -3.57 -21.67
C SER A 25 32.66 -3.36 -20.16
N PHE A 26 31.54 -3.68 -19.49
CA PHE A 26 31.37 -3.67 -18.03
C PHE A 26 30.25 -4.63 -17.68
N ASN A 27 30.38 -5.32 -16.56
CA ASN A 27 29.43 -6.34 -16.12
C ASN A 27 29.00 -7.29 -17.27
N ASP A 28 27.72 -7.34 -17.62
CA ASP A 28 27.14 -8.14 -18.71
C ASP A 28 27.01 -7.38 -20.04
N VAL A 29 27.39 -6.10 -20.08
CA VAL A 29 27.35 -5.24 -21.27
C VAL A 29 28.69 -5.28 -22.02
N LYS A 30 28.67 -5.48 -23.32
CA LYS A 30 29.87 -5.48 -24.21
C LYS A 30 29.98 -4.15 -24.93
N ALA A 31 31.23 -3.76 -25.24
CA ALA A 31 31.47 -2.61 -26.12
C ALA A 31 30.73 -2.78 -27.45
N GLY A 32 29.96 -1.77 -27.84
CA GLY A 32 29.09 -1.76 -29.01
C GLY A 32 27.64 -2.15 -28.76
N ASP A 33 27.31 -2.74 -27.60
CA ASP A 33 25.93 -3.08 -27.26
C ASP A 33 25.03 -1.84 -27.21
N LEU A 34 23.85 -1.97 -27.79
CA LEU A 34 22.81 -0.96 -27.69
C LEU A 34 22.04 -1.18 -26.41
N GLY A 35 21.83 -0.10 -25.65
CA GLY A 35 20.96 -0.09 -24.47
C GLY A 35 19.61 0.53 -24.76
N GLY A 36 18.94 0.95 -23.68
CA GLY A 36 17.65 1.61 -23.73
C GLY A 36 17.72 3.10 -24.10
N TRP A 37 16.77 3.86 -23.61
CA TRP A 37 16.51 5.22 -24.07
C TRP A 37 16.64 6.23 -22.93
N ILE A 38 17.43 7.28 -23.14
CA ILE A 38 17.57 8.38 -22.18
C ILE A 38 17.34 9.73 -22.88
N GLU A 39 16.91 10.73 -22.13
CA GLU A 39 16.70 12.08 -22.69
C GLU A 39 18.02 12.84 -22.83
N LYS A 40 18.89 12.74 -21.85
CA LYS A 40 20.16 13.47 -21.76
C LYS A 40 21.21 12.67 -20.99
N GLU A 41 22.46 13.00 -21.19
CA GLU A 41 23.61 12.28 -20.59
C GLU A 41 23.56 12.24 -19.06
N PHE A 42 22.93 13.24 -18.43
CA PHE A 42 22.71 13.32 -17.00
C PHE A 42 21.85 12.17 -16.44
N ASN A 43 20.96 11.57 -17.23
CA ASN A 43 20.06 10.53 -16.78
C ASN A 43 20.74 9.21 -16.39
N LEU A 44 21.95 8.96 -16.92
CA LEU A 44 22.68 7.72 -16.66
C LEU A 44 24.15 8.03 -16.33
N SER A 45 24.62 7.58 -15.18
CA SER A 45 26.01 7.82 -14.77
C SER A 45 27.01 7.07 -15.64
N HIS A 46 28.15 7.72 -15.95
CA HIS A 46 29.32 7.07 -16.54
C HIS A 46 30.16 6.29 -15.53
N ILE A 47 29.89 6.45 -14.22
CA ILE A 47 30.58 5.77 -13.13
C ILE A 47 29.74 4.56 -12.69
N GLY A 48 30.41 3.46 -12.32
CA GLY A 48 29.76 2.21 -11.92
C GLY A 48 29.20 1.43 -13.10
N ASP A 49 28.46 0.38 -12.80
CA ASP A 49 27.96 -0.58 -13.79
C ASP A 49 26.48 -0.37 -14.13
N CYS A 50 25.89 0.76 -13.71
CA CYS A 50 24.49 1.06 -14.02
C CYS A 50 24.23 1.07 -15.54
N TRP A 51 23.08 0.52 -15.93
CA TRP A 51 22.68 0.45 -17.34
C TRP A 51 21.17 0.49 -17.54
N VAL A 52 20.77 1.05 -18.65
CA VAL A 52 19.39 1.01 -19.16
C VAL A 52 19.38 0.05 -20.35
N TYR A 53 18.57 -0.98 -20.29
CA TYR A 53 18.50 -2.04 -21.28
C TYR A 53 17.23 -1.96 -22.13
N ASP A 54 17.19 -2.70 -23.21
CA ASP A 54 16.01 -2.95 -24.03
C ASP A 54 15.31 -1.67 -24.52
N ASN A 55 14.01 -1.55 -24.20
CA ASN A 55 13.21 -0.36 -24.49
C ASN A 55 12.88 0.47 -23.23
N ALA A 56 13.56 0.21 -22.13
CA ALA A 56 13.40 0.99 -20.90
C ALA A 56 13.80 2.46 -21.14
N ARG A 57 13.16 3.35 -20.40
CA ARG A 57 13.29 4.80 -20.61
C ARG A 57 13.63 5.53 -19.33
N VAL A 58 14.62 6.41 -19.40
CA VAL A 58 14.99 7.33 -18.30
C VAL A 58 14.98 8.74 -18.85
N PHE A 59 14.18 9.63 -18.28
CA PHE A 59 14.00 10.99 -18.83
C PHE A 59 13.67 12.03 -17.75
N ASP A 60 13.41 13.26 -18.14
CA ASP A 60 13.30 14.41 -17.24
C ASP A 60 14.60 14.60 -16.44
N ASN A 61 14.50 14.80 -15.12
CA ASN A 61 15.64 14.93 -14.22
C ASN A 61 15.97 13.64 -13.45
N ALA A 62 15.48 12.50 -13.94
CA ALA A 62 15.76 11.23 -13.28
C ALA A 62 17.23 10.82 -13.43
N GLU A 63 17.75 10.21 -12.38
CA GLU A 63 19.14 9.79 -12.28
C GLU A 63 19.24 8.28 -12.02
N VAL A 64 20.04 7.57 -12.84
CA VAL A 64 20.40 6.16 -12.65
C VAL A 64 21.91 6.07 -12.46
N TYR A 65 22.38 5.55 -11.33
CA TYR A 65 23.81 5.49 -11.01
C TYR A 65 24.16 4.27 -10.12
N GLY A 66 25.44 4.12 -9.74
CA GLY A 66 25.93 2.93 -9.04
C GLY A 66 25.93 1.71 -9.97
N ASN A 67 25.32 0.62 -9.57
CA ASN A 67 25.15 -0.61 -10.36
C ASN A 67 23.69 -0.84 -10.75
N ALA A 68 22.84 0.18 -10.63
CA ALA A 68 21.41 0.07 -10.85
C ALA A 68 21.07 -0.36 -12.29
N ARG A 69 20.02 -1.16 -12.42
CA ARG A 69 19.56 -1.69 -13.71
C ARG A 69 18.12 -1.30 -13.98
N VAL A 70 17.88 -0.77 -15.18
CA VAL A 70 16.54 -0.45 -15.66
C VAL A 70 16.32 -1.20 -16.97
N TYR A 71 15.40 -2.18 -17.01
CA TYR A 71 15.20 -2.99 -18.21
C TYR A 71 13.74 -3.37 -18.45
N GLY A 72 13.48 -3.93 -19.64
CA GLY A 72 12.14 -4.32 -20.09
C GLY A 72 11.54 -3.33 -21.09
N CYS A 73 10.38 -3.73 -21.63
CA CYS A 73 9.81 -2.99 -22.75
C CYS A 73 9.18 -1.66 -22.36
N TYR A 74 8.69 -1.54 -21.13
CA TYR A 74 7.91 -0.37 -20.69
C TYR A 74 8.37 0.21 -19.36
N ALA A 75 9.49 -0.26 -18.78
CA ALA A 75 10.07 0.32 -17.57
C ALA A 75 10.38 1.80 -17.76
N ARG A 76 10.00 2.63 -16.79
CA ARG A 76 10.20 4.08 -16.86
C ARG A 76 10.70 4.63 -15.54
N VAL A 77 11.75 5.46 -15.63
CA VAL A 77 12.24 6.27 -14.52
C VAL A 77 12.20 7.73 -14.99
N CYS A 78 11.43 8.59 -14.33
CA CYS A 78 11.26 9.97 -14.78
C CYS A 78 10.96 10.95 -13.62
N GLY A 79 10.77 12.23 -13.94
CA GLY A 79 10.68 13.29 -12.92
C GLY A 79 12.04 13.54 -12.29
N ASN A 80 12.13 13.66 -10.99
CA ASN A 80 13.38 13.79 -10.23
C ASN A 80 13.78 12.46 -9.53
N ALA A 81 13.26 11.34 -10.01
CA ALA A 81 13.46 10.04 -9.39
C ALA A 81 14.92 9.59 -9.43
N LYS A 82 15.35 8.89 -8.37
CA LYS A 82 16.71 8.36 -8.26
C LYS A 82 16.69 6.85 -8.09
N VAL A 83 17.46 6.14 -8.93
CA VAL A 83 17.63 4.69 -8.86
C VAL A 83 19.13 4.40 -8.78
N PHE A 84 19.59 3.81 -7.69
CA PHE A 84 21.03 3.65 -7.49
C PHE A 84 21.40 2.43 -6.62
N ASP A 85 22.67 2.27 -6.30
CA ASP A 85 23.27 1.07 -5.72
C ASP A 85 23.03 -0.14 -6.66
N ASP A 86 22.51 -1.26 -6.17
CA ASP A 86 22.19 -2.46 -6.95
C ASP A 86 20.69 -2.58 -7.26
N ALA A 87 19.95 -1.48 -7.15
CA ALA A 87 18.51 -1.44 -7.36
C ALA A 87 18.10 -1.81 -8.79
N THR A 88 16.99 -2.48 -8.92
CA THR A 88 16.49 -2.97 -10.19
C THR A 88 15.05 -2.55 -10.45
N VAL A 89 14.79 -1.94 -11.62
CA VAL A 89 13.46 -1.53 -12.09
C VAL A 89 13.20 -2.21 -13.43
N PHE A 90 12.18 -3.06 -13.54
CA PHE A 90 11.98 -3.85 -14.75
C PHE A 90 10.53 -4.14 -15.13
N ASP A 91 10.32 -4.82 -16.25
CA ASP A 91 9.02 -5.06 -16.88
C ASP A 91 8.31 -3.75 -17.26
N ASP A 92 7.13 -3.49 -16.68
CA ASP A 92 6.33 -2.30 -16.92
C ASP A 92 6.35 -1.33 -15.72
N ALA A 93 7.29 -1.52 -14.80
CA ALA A 93 7.40 -0.74 -13.57
C ALA A 93 7.68 0.74 -13.85
N ARG A 94 7.18 1.60 -12.97
CA ARG A 94 7.35 3.05 -13.09
C ARG A 94 7.83 3.66 -11.78
N VAL A 95 8.92 4.39 -11.86
CA VAL A 95 9.47 5.19 -10.74
C VAL A 95 9.48 6.65 -11.18
N TYR A 96 8.77 7.54 -10.47
CA TYR A 96 8.64 8.92 -10.89
C TYR A 96 8.37 9.89 -9.72
N GLY A 97 8.29 11.20 -10.02
CA GLY A 97 8.26 12.23 -8.98
C GLY A 97 9.63 12.38 -8.35
N ASP A 98 9.71 12.52 -7.05
CA ASP A 98 10.95 12.62 -6.27
C ASP A 98 11.32 11.27 -5.60
N ALA A 99 10.79 10.17 -6.13
CA ALA A 99 10.96 8.84 -5.56
C ALA A 99 12.40 8.34 -5.59
N THR A 100 12.77 7.60 -4.56
CA THR A 100 14.13 7.03 -4.41
C THR A 100 14.04 5.51 -4.31
N VAL A 101 14.82 4.79 -5.14
CA VAL A 101 14.95 3.33 -5.11
C VAL A 101 16.44 2.98 -5.01
N CYS A 102 16.86 2.28 -3.97
CA CYS A 102 18.28 1.99 -3.73
C CYS A 102 18.51 0.67 -2.96
N GLY A 103 19.78 0.34 -2.73
CA GLY A 103 20.16 -0.96 -2.20
C GLY A 103 19.89 -2.07 -3.23
N ASP A 104 19.48 -3.25 -2.79
CA ASP A 104 19.10 -4.38 -3.64
C ASP A 104 17.58 -4.39 -3.95
N ALA A 105 16.91 -3.24 -3.86
CA ALA A 105 15.47 -3.13 -4.04
C ALA A 105 15.03 -3.48 -5.46
N MET A 106 13.89 -4.15 -5.58
CA MET A 106 13.32 -4.55 -6.86
C MET A 106 11.92 -3.96 -7.07
N ILE A 107 11.72 -3.26 -8.19
CA ILE A 107 10.42 -2.74 -8.62
C ILE A 107 10.07 -3.38 -9.95
N PHE A 108 9.01 -4.17 -10.03
CA PHE A 108 8.73 -4.92 -11.25
C PHE A 108 7.24 -5.17 -11.53
N ASN A 109 6.95 -5.82 -12.64
CA ASN A 109 5.60 -5.93 -13.22
C ASN A 109 5.01 -4.53 -13.46
N ASN A 110 3.78 -4.27 -13.04
CA ASN A 110 3.10 -2.98 -13.23
C ASN A 110 3.25 -2.03 -12.03
N ALA A 111 4.17 -2.31 -11.11
CA ALA A 111 4.33 -1.56 -9.87
C ALA A 111 4.69 -0.09 -10.11
N LYS A 112 4.24 0.77 -9.19
CA LYS A 112 4.50 2.21 -9.27
C LYS A 112 5.05 2.72 -7.93
N VAL A 113 6.18 3.44 -8.00
CA VAL A 113 6.79 4.14 -6.87
C VAL A 113 6.87 5.62 -7.25
N TYR A 114 6.21 6.51 -6.49
CA TYR A 114 6.14 7.92 -6.87
C TYR A 114 5.90 8.88 -5.69
N GLY A 115 5.90 10.20 -5.96
CA GLY A 115 5.95 11.20 -4.91
C GLY A 115 7.33 11.21 -4.27
N ASP A 116 7.42 11.39 -2.98
CA ASP A 116 8.66 11.35 -2.19
C ASP A 116 8.96 9.94 -1.61
N ALA A 117 8.33 8.90 -2.17
CA ALA A 117 8.43 7.53 -1.66
C ALA A 117 9.85 6.97 -1.75
N LYS A 118 10.21 6.15 -0.75
CA LYS A 118 11.52 5.50 -0.68
C LYS A 118 11.38 3.99 -0.61
N VAL A 119 12.08 3.27 -1.50
CA VAL A 119 12.18 1.82 -1.47
C VAL A 119 13.65 1.43 -1.39
N SER A 120 14.06 0.67 -0.37
CA SER A 120 15.47 0.38 -0.13
C SER A 120 15.72 -0.98 0.54
N GLY A 121 17.00 -1.33 0.71
CA GLY A 121 17.39 -2.66 1.20
C GLY A 121 17.03 -3.73 0.17
N ASN A 122 16.55 -4.89 0.61
CA ASN A 122 16.11 -6.00 -0.24
C ASN A 122 14.60 -5.95 -0.55
N ALA A 123 13.97 -4.79 -0.38
CA ALA A 123 12.52 -4.65 -0.51
C ALA A 123 12.03 -4.90 -1.94
N LYS A 124 10.84 -5.50 -2.05
CA LYS A 124 10.22 -5.80 -3.33
C LYS A 124 8.85 -5.15 -3.46
N VAL A 125 8.63 -4.44 -4.57
CA VAL A 125 7.34 -3.86 -4.92
C VAL A 125 6.94 -4.38 -6.30
N TYR A 126 5.84 -5.16 -6.39
CA TYR A 126 5.49 -5.83 -7.64
C TYR A 126 3.99 -6.06 -7.82
N GLY A 127 3.61 -6.62 -8.97
CA GLY A 127 2.20 -6.67 -9.39
C GLY A 127 1.71 -5.28 -9.79
N ASP A 128 0.52 -4.92 -9.37
CA ASP A 128 -0.07 -3.58 -9.56
C ASP A 128 0.09 -2.69 -8.32
N ALA A 129 1.04 -3.03 -7.45
CA ALA A 129 1.27 -2.33 -6.18
C ALA A 129 1.70 -0.87 -6.38
N ARG A 130 1.34 -0.04 -5.41
CA ARG A 130 1.69 1.38 -5.42
C ARG A 130 2.28 1.81 -4.09
N VAL A 131 3.45 2.44 -4.15
CA VAL A 131 4.10 3.08 -2.99
C VAL A 131 4.27 4.56 -3.34
N PHE A 132 3.65 5.46 -2.58
CA PHE A 132 3.62 6.86 -2.98
C PHE A 132 3.53 7.84 -1.81
N GLU A 133 3.57 9.15 -2.12
CA GLU A 133 3.73 10.21 -1.14
C GLU A 133 5.03 10.02 -0.35
N ASN A 134 5.03 10.10 0.97
CA ASN A 134 6.23 9.98 1.81
C ASN A 134 6.45 8.54 2.34
N ALA A 135 5.82 7.52 1.71
CA ALA A 135 5.90 6.15 2.20
C ALA A 135 7.30 5.56 2.08
N GLU A 136 7.68 4.74 3.05
CA GLU A 136 8.97 4.06 3.07
C GLU A 136 8.76 2.53 3.10
N VAL A 137 9.44 1.79 2.22
CA VAL A 137 9.46 0.33 2.18
C VAL A 137 10.91 -0.13 2.18
N TYR A 138 11.35 -0.89 3.22
CA TYR A 138 12.75 -1.25 3.35
C TYR A 138 12.99 -2.59 4.08
N GLY A 139 14.25 -3.01 4.17
CA GLY A 139 14.61 -4.33 4.67
C GLY A 139 14.22 -5.41 3.65
N ASP A 140 13.65 -6.52 4.09
CA ASP A 140 13.15 -7.61 3.26
C ASP A 140 11.63 -7.53 3.03
N ALA A 141 11.04 -6.34 3.12
CA ALA A 141 9.61 -6.14 3.00
C ALA A 141 9.09 -6.35 1.58
N GLU A 142 7.87 -6.87 1.46
CA GLU A 142 7.21 -7.09 0.18
C GLU A 142 5.87 -6.36 0.09
N VAL A 143 5.65 -5.60 -1.00
CA VAL A 143 4.39 -4.94 -1.32
C VAL A 143 3.94 -5.40 -2.70
N TYR A 144 2.81 -6.11 -2.80
CA TYR A 144 2.46 -6.75 -4.07
C TYR A 144 0.96 -6.87 -4.35
N ASN A 145 0.61 -7.39 -5.53
CA ASN A 145 -0.74 -7.40 -6.10
C ASN A 145 -1.26 -5.96 -6.24
N ASN A 146 -2.45 -5.64 -5.71
CA ASN A 146 -3.06 -4.30 -5.79
C ASN A 146 -2.82 -3.45 -4.53
N ALA A 147 -1.87 -3.83 -3.67
CA ALA A 147 -1.60 -3.17 -2.41
C ALA A 147 -1.16 -1.71 -2.58
N ARG A 148 -1.52 -0.88 -1.62
CA ARG A 148 -1.15 0.54 -1.60
C ARG A 148 -0.51 0.91 -0.27
N VAL A 149 0.66 1.53 -0.32
CA VAL A 149 1.36 2.09 0.85
C VAL A 149 1.59 3.57 0.57
N PHE A 150 1.05 4.45 1.41
CA PHE A 150 1.06 5.89 1.12
C PHE A 150 1.04 6.77 2.38
N GLU A 151 1.04 8.08 2.21
CA GLU A 151 1.25 9.06 3.27
C GLU A 151 2.63 8.84 3.95
N ASN A 152 2.69 8.76 5.27
CA ASN A 152 3.92 8.56 6.02
C ASN A 152 4.10 7.10 6.49
N ALA A 153 3.45 6.15 5.84
CA ALA A 153 3.49 4.75 6.23
C ALA A 153 4.86 4.12 6.01
N ARG A 154 5.29 3.28 6.95
CA ARG A 154 6.54 2.54 6.88
C ARG A 154 6.30 1.04 6.91
N VAL A 155 6.87 0.33 5.95
CA VAL A 155 6.80 -1.14 5.85
C VAL A 155 8.21 -1.69 5.82
N PHE A 156 8.60 -2.50 6.80
CA PHE A 156 9.99 -2.94 6.90
C PHE A 156 10.15 -4.32 7.60
N GLY A 157 11.38 -4.78 7.71
CA GLY A 157 11.68 -6.13 8.18
C GLY A 157 11.26 -7.14 7.12
N LYS A 158 10.52 -8.18 7.49
CA LYS A 158 9.96 -9.20 6.58
C LYS A 158 8.45 -9.02 6.37
N ALA A 159 7.95 -7.81 6.61
CA ALA A 159 6.53 -7.52 6.52
C ALA A 159 6.02 -7.67 5.08
N ARG A 160 4.77 -8.13 4.94
CA ARG A 160 4.11 -8.32 3.65
C ARG A 160 2.79 -7.55 3.59
N VAL A 161 2.63 -6.73 2.55
CA VAL A 161 1.40 -6.00 2.26
C VAL A 161 0.91 -6.43 0.88
N TYR A 162 -0.27 -7.03 0.78
CA TYR A 162 -0.71 -7.65 -0.46
C TYR A 162 -2.23 -7.61 -0.69
N GLY A 163 -2.69 -8.22 -1.79
CA GLY A 163 -4.10 -8.18 -2.16
C GLY A 163 -4.55 -6.76 -2.45
N ASN A 164 -5.69 -6.37 -1.91
CA ASN A 164 -6.23 -5.01 -2.02
C ASN A 164 -5.96 -4.17 -0.76
N ALA A 165 -4.96 -4.52 0.04
CA ALA A 165 -4.63 -3.86 1.29
C ALA A 165 -4.23 -2.39 1.08
N LYS A 166 -4.57 -1.56 2.07
CA LYS A 166 -4.14 -0.16 2.14
C LYS A 166 -3.44 0.09 3.48
N VAL A 167 -2.24 0.64 3.42
CA VAL A 167 -1.44 1.03 4.58
C VAL A 167 -1.12 2.51 4.44
N TYR A 168 -1.60 3.35 5.35
CA TYR A 168 -1.50 4.80 5.24
C TYR A 168 -1.49 5.48 6.62
N GLY A 169 -1.27 6.79 6.66
CA GLY A 169 -1.08 7.51 7.91
C GLY A 169 0.34 7.38 8.44
N ASN A 170 0.52 7.57 9.75
CA ASN A 170 1.80 7.43 10.45
C ASN A 170 2.03 6.00 10.99
N VAL A 171 1.76 5.01 10.17
CA VAL A 171 1.77 3.59 10.55
C VAL A 171 3.13 2.95 10.35
N MET A 172 3.48 2.00 11.20
CA MET A 172 4.64 1.12 11.02
C MET A 172 4.18 -0.34 10.93
N ILE A 173 4.50 -1.01 9.82
CA ILE A 173 4.30 -2.45 9.62
C ILE A 173 5.68 -3.09 9.58
N TYR A 174 5.98 -4.02 10.50
CA TYR A 174 7.33 -4.54 10.65
C TYR A 174 7.36 -6.00 11.12
N GLY A 175 8.57 -6.55 11.30
CA GLY A 175 8.73 -7.94 11.68
C GLY A 175 8.21 -8.88 10.61
N ASP A 176 7.45 -9.89 11.00
CA ASP A 176 6.81 -10.87 10.12
C ASP A 176 5.32 -10.53 9.86
N ALA A 177 4.92 -9.26 10.04
CA ALA A 177 3.54 -8.82 9.88
C ALA A 177 3.00 -9.10 8.47
N LYS A 178 1.73 -9.48 8.40
CA LYS A 178 1.01 -9.63 7.13
C LYS A 178 -0.27 -8.80 7.14
N VAL A 179 -0.41 -8.00 6.08
CA VAL A 179 -1.58 -7.17 5.81
C VAL A 179 -2.06 -7.51 4.40
N GLY A 180 -3.21 -8.13 4.30
CA GLY A 180 -3.70 -8.64 3.01
C GLY A 180 -5.15 -8.32 2.75
N GLU A 181 -5.59 -8.68 1.55
CA GLU A 181 -6.95 -8.55 1.05
C GLU A 181 -7.58 -7.16 1.32
N HIS A 182 -8.55 -7.08 2.20
CA HIS A 182 -9.30 -5.87 2.50
C HIS A 182 -8.85 -5.19 3.81
N ASN A 183 -7.62 -5.44 4.28
CA ASN A 183 -7.12 -4.77 5.46
C ASN A 183 -6.70 -3.33 5.16
N TYR A 184 -7.30 -2.37 5.87
CA TYR A 184 -6.98 -0.94 5.78
C TYR A 184 -6.34 -0.51 7.09
N VAL A 185 -5.01 -0.45 7.11
CA VAL A 185 -4.24 -0.12 8.31
C VAL A 185 -3.87 1.36 8.28
N GLN A 186 -4.40 2.12 9.25
CA GLN A 186 -4.22 3.57 9.37
C GLN A 186 -3.81 4.02 10.77
N HIS A 187 -3.80 3.12 11.74
CA HIS A 187 -3.50 3.43 13.13
C HIS A 187 -2.47 2.46 13.70
N SER A 188 -1.66 2.96 14.63
CA SER A 188 -0.74 2.16 15.45
C SER A 188 0.40 1.47 14.70
N LYS A 189 1.10 0.63 15.42
CA LYS A 189 2.18 -0.24 14.92
C LYS A 189 1.68 -1.66 14.81
N LEU A 190 2.12 -2.39 13.80
CA LEU A 190 1.72 -3.76 13.54
C LEU A 190 2.95 -4.65 13.30
N ASP A 191 3.10 -5.71 14.08
CA ASP A 191 4.19 -6.67 14.01
C ASP A 191 3.72 -8.14 13.84
N CYS A 192 2.42 -8.35 13.64
CA CYS A 192 1.81 -9.67 13.53
C CYS A 192 0.92 -9.80 12.29
N ASP A 193 0.58 -11.04 11.97
CA ASP A 193 -0.37 -11.37 10.91
C ASP A 193 -1.80 -11.02 11.33
N ILE A 194 -2.50 -10.20 10.56
CA ILE A 194 -3.92 -9.84 10.77
C ILE A 194 -4.86 -10.42 9.72
N THR A 195 -4.35 -11.22 8.81
CA THR A 195 -5.13 -11.74 7.67
C THR A 195 -5.96 -12.96 8.01
N ASP A 196 -5.58 -13.71 9.05
CA ASP A 196 -6.20 -14.98 9.44
C ASP A 196 -7.29 -14.85 10.51
N GLY A 197 -7.59 -13.63 10.95
CA GLY A 197 -8.60 -13.33 11.98
C GLY A 197 -8.23 -13.76 13.40
N LYS A 198 -7.02 -14.28 13.66
CA LYS A 198 -6.59 -14.71 15.00
C LYS A 198 -6.22 -13.53 15.90
N ASN A 199 -5.56 -12.52 15.33
CA ASN A 199 -5.09 -11.34 16.05
C ASN A 199 -6.15 -10.23 16.10
N LYS A 200 -7.36 -10.52 16.61
CA LYS A 200 -8.52 -9.62 16.60
C LYS A 200 -8.25 -8.27 17.26
N ILE A 201 -7.59 -8.27 18.42
CA ILE A 201 -7.29 -7.03 19.16
C ILE A 201 -6.42 -6.11 18.30
N GLN A 202 -5.32 -6.64 17.76
CA GLN A 202 -4.41 -5.89 16.91
C GLN A 202 -5.13 -5.40 15.64
N SER A 203 -5.93 -6.26 15.03
CA SER A 203 -6.74 -5.93 13.85
C SER A 203 -7.71 -4.78 14.11
N ILE A 204 -8.41 -4.79 15.25
CA ILE A 204 -9.31 -3.71 15.66
C ILE A 204 -8.53 -2.41 15.87
N GLN A 205 -7.44 -2.46 16.63
CA GLN A 205 -6.64 -1.28 16.94
C GLN A 205 -6.04 -0.63 15.69
N CYS A 206 -5.43 -1.40 14.80
CA CYS A 206 -4.75 -0.85 13.63
C CYS A 206 -5.70 -0.41 12.50
N GLN A 207 -6.88 -1.02 12.38
CA GLN A 207 -7.82 -0.69 11.31
C GLN A 207 -8.92 0.30 11.73
N THR A 208 -9.33 0.29 12.99
CA THR A 208 -10.51 1.07 13.44
C THR A 208 -10.21 2.06 14.55
N ASN A 209 -9.13 1.86 15.29
CA ASN A 209 -8.81 2.59 16.53
C ASN A 209 -9.96 2.59 17.59
N LEU A 210 -10.82 1.58 17.55
CA LEU A 210 -11.92 1.47 18.50
C LEU A 210 -11.40 1.07 19.87
N PRO A 211 -11.94 1.65 20.97
CA PRO A 211 -11.54 1.31 22.32
C PRO A 211 -11.97 -0.12 22.69
N ILE A 212 -11.06 -0.86 23.34
CA ILE A 212 -11.30 -2.19 23.88
C ILE A 212 -11.15 -2.10 25.38
N ILE A 213 -12.25 -2.31 26.12
CA ILE A 213 -12.29 -2.24 27.57
C ILE A 213 -12.92 -3.54 28.10
N ASN A 214 -12.26 -4.24 29.01
CA ASN A 214 -12.75 -5.48 29.61
C ASN A 214 -13.17 -6.56 28.59
N LYS A 215 -12.43 -6.72 27.50
CA LYS A 215 -12.74 -7.62 26.39
C LYS A 215 -14.01 -7.29 25.60
N GLU A 216 -14.47 -6.06 25.67
CA GLU A 216 -15.56 -5.51 24.85
C GLU A 216 -15.07 -4.38 24.00
N VAL A 217 -15.48 -4.35 22.73
CA VAL A 217 -15.18 -3.27 21.76
C VAL A 217 -16.33 -2.29 21.80
N TYR A 218 -16.04 -1.01 21.97
CA TYR A 218 -17.01 0.06 21.92
C TYR A 218 -17.00 0.71 20.54
N CYS A 219 -18.16 0.78 19.89
CA CYS A 219 -18.28 1.13 18.48
C CYS A 219 -19.60 1.81 18.15
N CYS A 220 -19.73 2.30 16.92
CA CYS A 220 -20.91 2.98 16.43
C CYS A 220 -21.58 2.21 15.28
N LYS A 221 -22.89 2.41 15.14
CA LYS A 221 -23.72 1.88 14.05
C LYS A 221 -24.69 2.96 13.57
N VAL A 222 -24.71 3.20 12.25
CA VAL A 222 -25.72 4.09 11.64
C VAL A 222 -26.97 3.27 11.32
N VAL A 223 -28.12 3.83 11.68
CA VAL A 223 -29.46 3.24 11.52
C VAL A 223 -30.43 4.31 11.03
N ARG A 224 -31.61 3.90 10.55
CA ARG A 224 -32.68 4.85 10.24
C ARG A 224 -33.21 5.53 11.50
N ASP A 225 -34.02 6.57 11.35
CA ASP A 225 -34.60 7.32 12.47
C ASP A 225 -35.51 6.50 13.39
N ASP A 226 -36.14 5.44 12.84
CA ASP A 226 -36.91 4.45 13.56
C ASP A 226 -36.08 3.33 14.20
N LEU A 227 -34.77 3.43 14.16
CA LEU A 227 -33.76 2.47 14.63
C LEU A 227 -33.75 1.15 13.83
N THR A 228 -34.28 1.10 12.62
CA THR A 228 -34.10 -0.07 11.74
C THR A 228 -32.76 0.00 11.00
N SER A 229 -32.27 -1.15 10.54
CA SER A 229 -31.02 -1.22 9.78
C SER A 229 -31.16 -0.50 8.43
N LEU A 230 -30.11 0.21 7.97
CA LEU A 230 -30.08 0.83 6.64
C LEU A 230 -30.27 -0.17 5.48
N HIS A 231 -29.83 -1.41 5.68
CA HIS A 231 -29.82 -2.46 4.64
C HIS A 231 -30.95 -3.49 4.79
N ASP A 232 -31.63 -3.50 5.94
CA ASP A 232 -32.69 -4.45 6.26
C ASP A 232 -33.74 -3.72 7.13
N SER A 233 -34.87 -3.35 6.53
CA SER A 233 -35.96 -2.61 7.23
C SER A 233 -36.64 -3.44 8.31
N ASP A 234 -36.54 -4.77 8.24
CA ASP A 234 -37.16 -5.67 9.20
C ASP A 234 -36.27 -5.91 10.42
N PHE A 235 -34.99 -5.50 10.34
CA PHE A 235 -34.05 -5.63 11.44
C PHE A 235 -34.05 -4.39 12.34
N GLN A 236 -34.60 -4.53 13.55
CA GLN A 236 -34.77 -3.47 14.54
C GLN A 236 -33.66 -3.50 15.60
N TYR A 237 -33.04 -2.35 15.85
CA TYR A 237 -32.15 -2.14 17.00
C TYR A 237 -32.96 -1.56 18.18
N LYS A 238 -32.84 -2.18 19.38
CA LYS A 238 -33.52 -1.70 20.59
C LYS A 238 -32.48 -1.25 21.62
N ILE A 239 -32.64 -0.05 22.14
CA ILE A 239 -31.77 0.51 23.17
C ILE A 239 -31.89 -0.31 24.43
N GLY A 240 -30.77 -0.63 25.08
CA GLY A 240 -30.73 -1.45 26.30
C GLY A 240 -30.81 -2.96 26.05
N GLU A 241 -30.84 -3.41 24.81
CA GLU A 241 -30.96 -4.84 24.46
C GLU A 241 -29.78 -5.37 23.63
N TRP A 242 -29.60 -6.69 23.65
CA TRP A 242 -28.75 -7.43 22.77
C TRP A 242 -29.45 -7.60 21.42
N VAL A 243 -28.71 -7.30 20.35
CA VAL A 243 -29.10 -7.63 18.97
C VAL A 243 -28.17 -8.69 18.40
N SER A 244 -28.72 -9.64 17.66
CA SER A 244 -27.96 -10.73 17.06
C SER A 244 -28.55 -11.13 15.72
N VAL A 245 -27.73 -11.73 14.86
CA VAL A 245 -28.15 -12.32 13.60
C VAL A 245 -28.02 -13.85 13.66
N ALA A 246 -29.05 -14.54 13.17
CA ALA A 246 -29.07 -16.00 13.15
C ALA A 246 -28.06 -16.57 12.12
N HIS A 247 -27.89 -15.87 11.00
CA HIS A 247 -26.99 -16.28 9.92
C HIS A 247 -25.91 -15.23 9.71
N TYR A 248 -24.66 -15.65 9.79
CA TYR A 248 -23.49 -14.82 9.56
C TYR A 248 -22.42 -15.60 8.81
N ASP A 249 -21.60 -14.88 8.07
CA ASP A 249 -20.46 -15.42 7.37
C ASP A 249 -19.26 -15.48 8.33
N ASN A 250 -18.74 -16.68 8.56
CA ASN A 250 -17.60 -16.92 9.46
C ASN A 250 -16.24 -16.65 8.83
N ASP A 251 -16.17 -16.48 7.51
CA ASP A 251 -14.91 -16.27 6.81
C ASP A 251 -14.38 -14.86 7.09
N PRO A 252 -13.26 -14.69 7.82
CA PRO A 252 -12.72 -13.38 8.13
C PRO A 252 -12.14 -12.66 6.91
N THR A 253 -11.97 -13.33 5.79
CA THR A 253 -11.40 -12.76 4.55
C THR A 253 -12.44 -12.13 3.64
N VAL A 254 -13.73 -12.48 3.82
CA VAL A 254 -14.83 -11.93 3.02
C VAL A 254 -15.20 -10.53 3.50
N SER A 255 -15.01 -9.53 2.64
CA SER A 255 -15.48 -8.16 2.89
C SER A 255 -17.01 -8.09 2.76
N CYS A 256 -17.66 -7.34 3.66
CA CYS A 256 -19.11 -7.14 3.65
C CYS A 256 -19.97 -8.45 3.70
N GLY A 257 -19.42 -9.56 4.20
CA GLY A 257 -20.18 -10.80 4.42
C GLY A 257 -21.35 -10.58 5.41
N ARG A 258 -22.27 -11.56 5.46
CA ARG A 258 -23.43 -11.49 6.38
C ARG A 258 -22.99 -11.33 7.83
N GLY A 259 -23.68 -10.43 8.58
CA GLY A 259 -23.40 -10.13 9.97
C GLY A 259 -23.77 -8.69 10.32
N LEU A 260 -23.57 -8.31 11.56
CA LEU A 260 -23.74 -6.94 12.03
C LEU A 260 -22.44 -6.16 11.82
N HIS A 261 -22.50 -5.00 11.16
CA HIS A 261 -21.33 -4.17 10.86
C HIS A 261 -21.30 -2.91 11.72
N PHE A 262 -20.16 -2.64 12.35
CA PHE A 262 -19.91 -1.51 13.23
C PHE A 262 -18.57 -0.85 12.89
N SER A 263 -18.41 0.43 13.26
CA SER A 263 -17.15 1.14 13.07
C SER A 263 -17.01 2.31 14.04
N HIS A 264 -15.97 3.12 13.83
CA HIS A 264 -15.81 4.42 14.48
C HIS A 264 -16.85 5.42 13.95
N LEU A 265 -17.18 6.46 14.73
CA LEU A 265 -18.16 7.48 14.34
C LEU A 265 -17.79 8.14 13.01
N THR A 266 -16.54 8.51 12.82
CA THR A 266 -16.04 9.18 11.59
C THR A 266 -16.16 8.33 10.32
N TYR A 267 -16.21 7.01 10.45
CA TYR A 267 -16.47 6.12 9.31
C TYR A 267 -17.85 6.36 8.68
N TRP A 268 -18.79 6.80 9.49
CA TRP A 268 -20.19 6.97 9.14
C TRP A 268 -20.55 8.42 8.76
N GLU A 269 -19.60 9.35 8.77
CA GLU A 269 -19.83 10.74 8.36
C GLU A 269 -20.36 10.82 6.90
N ASN A 270 -21.33 11.72 6.65
CA ASN A 270 -21.99 12.00 5.37
C ASN A 270 -23.13 11.07 4.91
N ARG A 271 -23.90 10.46 5.84
CA ARG A 271 -25.02 9.57 5.46
C ARG A 271 -26.43 10.14 5.71
N GLY A 272 -26.64 11.44 5.51
CA GLY A 272 -27.97 12.07 5.56
C GLY A 272 -28.63 12.03 6.97
N SER A 273 -29.97 12.18 7.02
CA SER A 273 -30.73 12.05 8.28
C SER A 273 -30.80 10.59 8.73
N SER A 274 -29.95 10.24 9.68
CA SER A 274 -29.86 8.91 10.26
C SER A 274 -29.33 9.02 11.68
N LYS A 275 -29.77 8.12 12.55
CA LYS A 275 -29.29 8.06 13.94
C LYS A 275 -28.02 7.22 14.03
N VAL A 276 -27.17 7.55 14.97
CA VAL A 276 -25.98 6.78 15.31
C VAL A 276 -26.20 6.10 16.65
N LEU A 277 -26.10 4.78 16.67
CA LEU A 277 -26.13 4.00 17.90
C LEU A 277 -24.73 3.83 18.46
N TYR A 278 -24.59 3.94 19.77
CA TYR A 278 -23.43 3.54 20.52
C TYR A 278 -23.62 2.11 21.00
N CYS A 279 -22.68 1.23 20.68
CA CYS A 279 -22.78 -0.20 20.91
C CYS A 279 -21.52 -0.76 21.56
N LYS A 280 -21.66 -1.94 22.20
CA LYS A 280 -20.50 -2.72 22.64
C LYS A 280 -20.60 -4.16 22.14
N ILE A 281 -19.44 -4.75 21.81
CA ILE A 281 -19.33 -6.08 21.23
C ILE A 281 -18.30 -6.88 22.03
N PRO A 282 -18.62 -8.03 22.59
CA PRO A 282 -17.62 -8.93 23.16
C PRO A 282 -16.62 -9.37 22.09
N LEU A 283 -15.32 -9.38 22.40
CA LEU A 283 -14.28 -9.79 21.44
C LEU A 283 -14.53 -11.18 20.83
N LYS A 284 -15.11 -12.10 21.59
CA LYS A 284 -15.46 -13.44 21.10
C LYS A 284 -16.52 -13.44 20.00
N ASP A 285 -17.36 -12.40 19.95
CA ASP A 285 -18.44 -12.26 18.98
C ASP A 285 -18.01 -11.44 17.74
N VAL A 286 -16.80 -10.90 17.74
CA VAL A 286 -16.18 -10.29 16.54
C VAL A 286 -15.78 -11.41 15.57
N ILE A 287 -16.26 -11.33 14.33
CA ILE A 287 -15.98 -12.28 13.25
C ILE A 287 -14.76 -11.81 12.44
N ALA A 288 -14.84 -10.58 11.92
CA ALA A 288 -13.86 -10.00 11.03
C ALA A 288 -13.66 -8.52 11.32
N VAL A 289 -12.48 -8.00 10.96
CA VAL A 289 -12.15 -6.57 10.96
C VAL A 289 -11.56 -6.26 9.60
N GLN A 290 -12.26 -5.48 8.79
CA GLN A 290 -11.87 -5.17 7.42
C GLN A 290 -12.36 -3.78 7.03
N GLU A 291 -11.58 -3.08 6.21
CA GLU A 291 -11.96 -1.77 5.65
C GLU A 291 -12.40 -0.75 6.72
N GLY A 292 -11.81 -0.80 7.92
CA GLY A 292 -12.20 0.09 9.02
C GLY A 292 -13.52 -0.28 9.71
N LYS A 293 -14.08 -1.46 9.45
CA LYS A 293 -15.32 -1.99 10.05
C LYS A 293 -15.08 -3.26 10.82
N ILE A 294 -15.92 -3.49 11.85
CA ILE A 294 -16.05 -4.76 12.55
C ILE A 294 -17.32 -5.46 12.05
N ARG A 295 -17.21 -6.75 11.71
CA ARG A 295 -18.34 -7.64 11.52
C ARG A 295 -18.49 -8.51 12.76
N ALA A 296 -19.71 -8.57 13.31
CA ALA A 296 -20.00 -9.27 14.55
C ALA A 296 -21.28 -10.12 14.49
N LYS A 297 -21.36 -11.14 15.38
CA LYS A 297 -22.52 -12.01 15.56
C LYS A 297 -23.64 -11.30 16.34
N ARG A 298 -23.25 -10.54 17.35
CA ARG A 298 -24.16 -9.78 18.22
C ARG A 298 -23.48 -8.55 18.81
N ALA A 299 -24.29 -7.61 19.23
CA ALA A 299 -23.88 -6.42 19.94
C ALA A 299 -24.91 -6.01 20.98
N PHE A 300 -24.51 -5.30 22.02
CA PHE A 300 -25.41 -4.65 22.97
C PHE A 300 -25.56 -3.17 22.56
N VAL A 301 -26.79 -2.70 22.41
CA VAL A 301 -27.11 -1.32 22.08
C VAL A 301 -27.14 -0.48 23.33
N ILE A 302 -26.16 0.37 23.56
CA ILE A 302 -26.06 1.18 24.79
C ILE A 302 -26.99 2.38 24.71
N GLY A 303 -27.06 3.06 23.57
CA GLY A 303 -27.86 4.27 23.39
C GLY A 303 -27.69 4.89 22.01
N VAL A 304 -28.29 6.06 21.82
CA VAL A 304 -28.09 6.90 20.64
C VAL A 304 -26.95 7.88 20.93
N CYS A 305 -26.01 8.00 20.00
CA CYS A 305 -25.02 9.08 20.03
C CYS A 305 -25.73 10.38 19.64
N ASP A 306 -25.83 11.32 20.56
CA ASP A 306 -26.25 12.69 20.18
C ASP A 306 -25.16 13.30 19.30
N ASN A 307 -25.52 13.63 18.04
CA ASN A 307 -24.62 14.22 17.04
C ASN A 307 -24.19 15.67 17.41
N LYS A 308 -23.72 15.89 18.62
CA LYS A 308 -23.02 17.11 18.99
C LYS A 308 -21.52 16.78 19.09
N VAL A 309 -20.87 16.79 17.93
CA VAL A 309 -19.41 16.89 17.89
C VAL A 309 -19.08 18.31 18.38
N TYR A 310 -18.45 18.40 19.55
CA TYR A 310 -17.84 19.63 20.05
C TYR A 310 -16.43 19.74 19.45
#